data_7a4ed8cd901dd6c0a6c1fda405d40cb7
#
_entry.id   7a4ed8cd901dd6c0a6c1fda405d40cb7
#
_cell.length_a   1.000
_cell.length_b   1.000
_cell.length_c   1.000
_cell.angle_alpha   90.00
_cell.angle_beta   90.00
_cell.angle_gamma   90.00
#
_symmetry.space_group_name_H-M   'P 1'
#
loop_
_entity.id
_entity.type
_entity.pdbx_description
1 polymer ?
#
loop_
_entity_poly.entity_id
_entity_poly.type
_entity_poly.pdbx_seq_one_letter_code
_entity_poly.pdbx_strand_id
1 'polypeptide(L)'
;MWINITKNTFQNSDFKGLNFLYQIISYKPTSSIKPRYNIAIDTEKVKNSVNFQLLKTIEPSLEEFLEAEYNVYVNGTDIPYKVTSQKGNQNYTIEEAIVFFNQPVSIVLENNKNDASFILAVIKHFGNDNGYNKVQDHIDNGWLVFENAGGCANIPNFMEGFLRKFKILAAKNSRNLFDYFRGIMIIDSDKEYQNQPIKPAHKTILDKLHGLLIDISGVLDASDLLTNQNRSIHILEKRMMENYLPKEVFQEIIRQNSVRSNSDLKDWLDIYLNLIAEEQLDFINIPDGNLYGNHSTVPTELNTLWGNLGGNFAKLNQGFKFYGFKTNGRLKSSKEGSFKSEMPNWFKKAFVTKQNLETRDGNGELQRVLDKIATLL
;
A
#
# COMPACT_ATOMS: atom_id res chain seq x y z
N MET A 1 4.95 4.48 -14.75
CA MET A 1 4.94 3.14 -15.43
C MET A 1 5.04 3.32 -16.92
N TRP A 2 5.88 2.52 -17.58
CA TRP A 2 6.01 2.50 -19.02
C TRP A 2 5.08 1.46 -19.68
N ILE A 3 4.41 1.85 -20.76
CA ILE A 3 3.61 0.96 -21.61
C ILE A 3 4.18 0.99 -23.02
N ASN A 4 4.74 -0.12 -23.45
CA ASN A 4 5.21 -0.29 -24.83
C ASN A 4 4.10 -0.89 -25.68
N ILE A 5 3.69 -0.19 -26.73
CA ILE A 5 2.69 -0.65 -27.69
C ILE A 5 3.40 -1.12 -28.95
N THR A 6 3.31 -2.41 -29.24
CA THR A 6 4.00 -2.97 -30.39
C THR A 6 3.37 -2.50 -31.71
N LYS A 7 4.22 -2.39 -32.76
CA LYS A 7 3.80 -2.00 -34.12
C LYS A 7 2.54 -2.74 -34.58
N ASN A 8 2.58 -4.06 -34.52
CA ASN A 8 1.47 -4.88 -35.03
C ASN A 8 0.16 -4.63 -34.30
N THR A 9 0.22 -4.47 -32.99
CA THR A 9 -0.97 -4.15 -32.17
C THR A 9 -1.52 -2.78 -32.55
N PHE A 10 -0.65 -1.77 -32.67
CA PHE A 10 -1.07 -0.43 -33.05
C PHE A 10 -1.71 -0.38 -34.44
N GLN A 11 -1.06 -0.99 -35.43
CA GLN A 11 -1.53 -0.96 -36.81
C GLN A 11 -2.82 -1.75 -37.04
N ASN A 12 -3.03 -2.85 -36.33
CA ASN A 12 -4.17 -3.76 -36.48
C ASN A 12 -5.27 -3.56 -35.44
N SER A 13 -5.21 -2.51 -34.64
CA SER A 13 -6.27 -2.19 -33.66
C SER A 13 -7.56 -1.81 -34.40
N ASP A 14 -8.66 -2.44 -33.98
CA ASP A 14 -10.01 -2.04 -34.35
C ASP A 14 -10.40 -0.72 -33.65
N PHE A 15 -11.61 -0.24 -33.93
CA PHE A 15 -12.11 1.01 -33.35
C PHE A 15 -12.04 1.01 -31.81
N LYS A 16 -12.38 -0.11 -31.16
CA LYS A 16 -12.32 -0.23 -29.69
C LYS A 16 -10.89 -0.13 -29.18
N GLY A 17 -9.97 -0.85 -29.80
CA GLY A 17 -8.56 -0.81 -29.48
C GLY A 17 -7.94 0.55 -29.73
N LEU A 18 -8.27 1.18 -30.86
CA LEU A 18 -7.78 2.51 -31.20
C LEU A 18 -8.27 3.59 -30.23
N ASN A 19 -9.54 3.53 -29.82
CA ASN A 19 -10.08 4.43 -28.80
C ASN A 19 -9.37 4.27 -27.46
N PHE A 20 -9.07 3.04 -27.05
CA PHE A 20 -8.28 2.80 -25.85
C PHE A 20 -6.86 3.36 -25.98
N LEU A 21 -6.18 3.10 -27.09
CA LEU A 21 -4.84 3.64 -27.33
C LEU A 21 -4.86 5.18 -27.29
N TYR A 22 -5.87 5.79 -27.91
CA TYR A 22 -6.05 7.23 -27.85
C TYR A 22 -6.22 7.73 -26.41
N GLN A 23 -7.04 7.08 -25.60
CA GLN A 23 -7.26 7.47 -24.21
C GLN A 23 -5.97 7.41 -23.40
N ILE A 24 -5.15 6.36 -23.50
CA ILE A 24 -3.90 6.25 -22.74
C ILE A 24 -2.81 7.19 -23.25
N ILE A 25 -2.80 7.53 -24.55
CA ILE A 25 -1.83 8.44 -25.16
C ILE A 25 -2.21 9.90 -24.90
N SER A 26 -3.48 10.25 -25.13
CA SER A 26 -3.98 11.62 -25.09
C SER A 26 -4.33 12.12 -23.69
N TYR A 27 -4.29 11.24 -22.67
CA TYR A 27 -4.56 11.65 -21.32
C TYR A 27 -3.43 12.57 -20.81
N LYS A 28 -3.45 13.78 -21.32
CA LYS A 28 -2.74 14.94 -20.76
C LYS A 28 -3.73 15.64 -19.82
N PRO A 29 -3.60 15.49 -18.53
CA PRO A 29 -4.23 16.45 -17.66
C PRO A 29 -3.66 17.83 -18.02
N THR A 30 -4.41 18.89 -17.75
CA THR A 30 -4.00 20.28 -17.94
C THR A 30 -2.50 20.47 -17.65
N SER A 31 -1.84 21.40 -18.25
CA SER A 31 -0.40 21.65 -18.32
C SER A 31 0.44 21.47 -17.04
N SER A 32 -0.19 21.22 -15.90
CA SER A 32 0.43 20.99 -14.58
C SER A 32 0.40 19.55 -14.08
N ILE A 33 -0.30 18.62 -14.74
CA ILE A 33 -0.48 17.26 -14.26
C ILE A 33 0.31 16.30 -15.18
N LYS A 34 1.17 15.46 -14.58
CA LYS A 34 1.93 14.44 -15.30
C LYS A 34 0.99 13.39 -15.90
N PRO A 35 1.32 12.81 -17.06
CA PRO A 35 0.52 11.74 -17.64
C PRO A 35 0.48 10.53 -16.72
N ARG A 36 -0.66 9.82 -16.74
CA ARG A 36 -0.82 8.59 -15.93
C ARG A 36 0.18 7.52 -16.32
N TYR A 37 0.51 7.44 -17.60
CA TYR A 37 1.44 6.47 -18.18
C TYR A 37 2.46 7.16 -19.05
N ASN A 38 3.67 6.63 -19.08
CA ASN A 38 4.64 6.92 -20.12
C ASN A 38 4.43 5.92 -21.25
N ILE A 39 4.32 6.39 -22.48
CA ILE A 39 3.99 5.56 -23.63
C ILE A 39 5.20 5.42 -24.55
N ALA A 40 5.58 4.17 -24.82
CA ALA A 40 6.64 3.85 -25.76
C ALA A 40 6.03 3.26 -27.05
N ILE A 41 6.06 4.03 -28.11
CA ILE A 41 5.71 3.61 -29.46
C ILE A 41 6.84 4.02 -30.39
N ASP A 42 7.38 3.06 -31.13
CA ASP A 42 8.36 3.35 -32.18
C ASP A 42 7.66 4.05 -33.36
N THR A 43 7.71 5.39 -33.33
CA THR A 43 7.00 6.24 -34.30
C THR A 43 7.44 5.98 -35.71
N GLU A 44 8.74 5.74 -35.96
CA GLU A 44 9.26 5.42 -37.30
C GLU A 44 8.59 4.18 -37.92
N LYS A 45 8.21 3.23 -37.06
CA LYS A 45 7.53 2.00 -37.53
C LYS A 45 6.03 2.15 -37.74
N VAL A 46 5.39 3.14 -37.12
CA VAL A 46 3.91 3.27 -37.14
C VAL A 46 3.39 4.49 -37.89
N LYS A 47 4.22 5.53 -38.10
CA LYS A 47 3.80 6.83 -38.67
C LYS A 47 3.04 6.75 -40.00
N ASN A 48 3.34 5.75 -40.82
CA ASN A 48 2.67 5.56 -42.09
C ASN A 48 1.41 4.68 -42.02
N SER A 49 1.01 4.22 -40.83
CA SER A 49 -0.20 3.42 -40.66
C SER A 49 -1.47 4.28 -40.69
N VAL A 50 -2.57 3.71 -41.15
CA VAL A 50 -3.89 4.37 -41.17
C VAL A 50 -4.28 4.84 -39.74
N ASN A 51 -4.07 4.00 -38.75
CA ASN A 51 -4.39 4.32 -37.35
C ASN A 51 -3.58 5.51 -36.84
N PHE A 52 -2.31 5.60 -37.17
CA PHE A 52 -1.47 6.73 -36.76
C PHE A 52 -1.94 8.04 -37.41
N GLN A 53 -2.20 8.01 -38.70
CA GLN A 53 -2.68 9.18 -39.44
C GLN A 53 -4.04 9.65 -38.93
N LEU A 54 -4.93 8.71 -38.59
CA LEU A 54 -6.22 9.04 -37.96
C LEU A 54 -6.05 9.73 -36.62
N LEU A 55 -5.21 9.18 -35.71
CA LEU A 55 -4.94 9.80 -34.43
C LEU A 55 -4.25 11.16 -34.57
N LYS A 56 -3.33 11.33 -35.51
CA LYS A 56 -2.66 12.60 -35.81
C LYS A 56 -3.64 13.67 -36.31
N THR A 57 -4.72 13.29 -36.97
CA THR A 57 -5.79 14.22 -37.36
C THR A 57 -6.51 14.80 -36.14
N ILE A 58 -6.64 13.99 -35.07
CA ILE A 58 -7.28 14.40 -33.81
C ILE A 58 -6.29 15.18 -32.93
N GLU A 59 -5.05 14.72 -32.85
CA GLU A 59 -3.97 15.33 -32.03
C GLU A 59 -2.76 15.61 -32.94
N PRO A 60 -2.64 16.81 -33.49
CA PRO A 60 -1.56 17.15 -34.43
C PRO A 60 -0.16 17.03 -33.85
N SER A 61 0.01 17.22 -32.55
CA SER A 61 1.30 17.12 -31.83
C SER A 61 1.68 15.67 -31.47
N LEU A 62 0.89 14.68 -31.86
CA LEU A 62 1.06 13.28 -31.47
C LEU A 62 2.45 12.72 -31.82
N GLU A 63 2.93 13.01 -33.05
CA GLU A 63 4.21 12.48 -33.52
C GLU A 63 5.37 12.99 -32.68
N GLU A 64 5.44 14.30 -32.48
CA GLU A 64 6.48 14.94 -31.68
C GLU A 64 6.47 14.43 -30.23
N PHE A 65 5.27 14.30 -29.64
CA PHE A 65 5.11 13.76 -28.29
C PHE A 65 5.61 12.32 -28.18
N LEU A 66 5.20 11.43 -29.10
CA LEU A 66 5.58 10.03 -29.06
C LEU A 66 7.07 9.81 -29.36
N GLU A 67 7.67 10.63 -30.23
CA GLU A 67 9.13 10.61 -30.48
C GLU A 67 9.91 11.01 -29.22
N ALA A 68 9.49 12.06 -28.54
CA ALA A 68 10.11 12.49 -27.30
C ALA A 68 10.04 11.40 -26.22
N GLU A 69 8.87 10.80 -26.01
CA GLU A 69 8.66 9.70 -25.05
C GLU A 69 9.49 8.46 -25.42
N TYR A 70 9.51 8.07 -26.70
CA TYR A 70 10.27 6.92 -27.17
C TYR A 70 11.79 7.10 -26.99
N ASN A 71 12.30 8.29 -27.21
CA ASN A 71 13.72 8.61 -26.97
C ASN A 71 14.09 8.47 -25.48
N VAL A 72 13.21 8.87 -24.57
CA VAL A 72 13.41 8.64 -23.13
C VAL A 72 13.38 7.15 -22.82
N TYR A 73 12.43 6.42 -23.39
CA TYR A 73 12.26 4.97 -23.18
C TYR A 73 13.48 4.15 -23.62
N VAL A 74 14.03 4.39 -24.81
CA VAL A 74 15.16 3.60 -25.33
C VAL A 74 16.46 3.82 -24.56
N ASN A 75 16.57 4.94 -23.86
CA ASN A 75 17.70 5.28 -23.01
C ASN A 75 17.48 4.91 -21.53
N GLY A 76 16.29 4.39 -21.17
CA GLY A 76 15.94 3.99 -19.83
C GLY A 76 16.23 2.52 -19.54
N THR A 77 16.13 2.15 -18.25
CA THR A 77 16.33 0.78 -17.77
C THR A 77 15.05 0.09 -17.32
N ASP A 78 13.92 0.79 -17.35
CA ASP A 78 12.64 0.26 -16.87
C ASP A 78 12.11 -0.87 -17.77
N ILE A 79 11.62 -1.92 -17.13
CA ILE A 79 10.95 -3.02 -17.83
C ILE A 79 9.49 -2.58 -18.08
N PRO A 80 9.07 -2.36 -19.34
CA PRO A 80 7.74 -1.89 -19.63
C PRO A 80 6.73 -3.04 -19.64
N TYR A 81 5.49 -2.69 -19.32
CA TYR A 81 4.36 -3.50 -19.75
C TYR A 81 4.23 -3.41 -21.27
N LYS A 82 3.92 -4.53 -21.93
CA LYS A 82 3.76 -4.55 -23.39
C LYS A 82 2.30 -4.80 -23.79
N VAL A 83 1.80 -3.99 -24.70
CA VAL A 83 0.54 -4.26 -25.37
C VAL A 83 0.86 -4.91 -26.72
N THR A 84 0.57 -6.21 -26.83
CA THR A 84 1.01 -7.06 -27.93
C THR A 84 0.08 -8.25 -28.11
N SER A 85 0.10 -8.87 -29.29
CA SER A 85 -0.58 -10.15 -29.55
C SER A 85 0.15 -11.37 -28.98
N GLN A 86 1.41 -11.21 -28.54
CA GLN A 86 2.21 -12.29 -27.98
C GLN A 86 1.94 -12.43 -26.49
N LYS A 87 1.62 -13.66 -26.04
CA LYS A 87 1.45 -13.96 -24.62
C LYS A 87 2.79 -13.95 -23.89
N GLY A 88 2.80 -13.54 -22.63
CA GLY A 88 3.98 -13.53 -21.79
C GLY A 88 3.77 -12.74 -20.51
N ASN A 89 4.70 -12.83 -19.57
CA ASN A 89 4.67 -12.02 -18.37
C ASN A 89 4.73 -10.52 -18.74
N GLN A 90 3.89 -9.69 -18.12
CA GLN A 90 3.73 -8.25 -18.46
C GLN A 90 3.35 -7.94 -19.92
N ASN A 91 3.00 -8.95 -20.71
CA ASN A 91 2.47 -8.77 -22.07
C ASN A 91 0.96 -8.92 -22.03
N TYR A 92 0.23 -7.89 -22.44
CA TYR A 92 -1.24 -7.87 -22.47
C TYR A 92 -1.71 -7.73 -23.91
N THR A 93 -2.74 -8.49 -24.28
CA THR A 93 -3.49 -8.22 -25.51
C THR A 93 -4.20 -6.87 -25.37
N ILE A 94 -4.68 -6.29 -26.48
CA ILE A 94 -5.42 -5.02 -26.41
C ILE A 94 -6.67 -5.14 -25.51
N GLU A 95 -7.36 -6.28 -25.55
CA GLU A 95 -8.54 -6.55 -24.72
C GLU A 95 -8.19 -6.60 -23.21
N GLU A 96 -7.09 -7.25 -22.87
CA GLU A 96 -6.58 -7.29 -21.51
C GLU A 96 -6.09 -5.91 -21.04
N ALA A 97 -5.38 -5.20 -21.92
CA ALA A 97 -4.83 -3.88 -21.65
C ALA A 97 -5.94 -2.86 -21.33
N ILE A 98 -7.06 -2.88 -22.07
CA ILE A 98 -8.24 -2.06 -21.79
C ILE A 98 -8.72 -2.28 -20.35
N VAL A 99 -8.78 -3.52 -19.92
CA VAL A 99 -9.28 -3.85 -18.58
C VAL A 99 -8.23 -3.54 -17.50
N PHE A 100 -6.97 -3.87 -17.75
CA PHE A 100 -5.89 -3.71 -16.76
C PHE A 100 -5.51 -2.24 -16.52
N PHE A 101 -5.27 -1.47 -17.59
CA PHE A 101 -4.78 -0.09 -17.45
C PHE A 101 -5.89 0.92 -17.09
N ASN A 102 -7.16 0.63 -17.38
CA ASN A 102 -8.25 1.53 -16.98
C ASN A 102 -8.62 1.43 -15.51
N GLN A 103 -8.26 0.33 -14.82
CA GLN A 103 -8.54 0.26 -13.38
C GLN A 103 -7.58 1.17 -12.58
N PRO A 104 -8.03 1.73 -11.45
CA PRO A 104 -7.13 2.39 -10.52
C PRO A 104 -6.15 1.38 -9.89
N VAL A 105 -5.05 1.88 -9.35
CA VAL A 105 -4.21 1.10 -8.43
C VAL A 105 -4.93 1.02 -7.09
N SER A 106 -5.13 -0.19 -6.57
CA SER A 106 -5.84 -0.41 -5.30
C SER A 106 -4.87 -0.70 -4.16
N ILE A 107 -4.94 0.09 -3.08
CA ILE A 107 -4.31 -0.25 -1.81
C ILE A 107 -5.40 -0.86 -0.93
N VAL A 108 -5.33 -2.17 -0.74
CA VAL A 108 -6.30 -2.93 0.06
C VAL A 108 -5.83 -2.93 1.51
N LEU A 109 -6.67 -2.45 2.42
CA LEU A 109 -6.39 -2.27 3.84
C LEU A 109 -7.42 -3.01 4.67
N GLU A 110 -7.05 -3.36 5.90
CA GLU A 110 -7.98 -3.97 6.86
C GLU A 110 -9.11 -3.01 7.22
N ASN A 111 -8.75 -1.76 7.51
CA ASN A 111 -9.67 -0.69 7.85
C ASN A 111 -9.26 0.60 7.13
N ASN A 112 -9.91 0.87 6.01
CA ASN A 112 -9.59 2.03 5.17
C ASN A 112 -9.56 3.36 5.96
N LYS A 113 -10.47 3.58 6.92
CA LYS A 113 -10.55 4.85 7.65
C LYS A 113 -9.27 5.16 8.44
N ASN A 114 -8.69 4.18 9.09
CA ASN A 114 -7.52 4.36 9.95
C ASN A 114 -6.22 4.14 9.16
N ASP A 115 -6.14 3.04 8.46
CA ASP A 115 -4.92 2.57 7.80
C ASP A 115 -4.56 3.44 6.59
N ALA A 116 -5.56 3.92 5.84
CA ALA A 116 -5.32 4.89 4.76
C ALA A 116 -4.70 6.19 5.28
N SER A 117 -5.11 6.64 6.47
CA SER A 117 -4.53 7.85 7.07
C SER A 117 -3.06 7.66 7.44
N PHE A 118 -2.65 6.46 7.85
CA PHE A 118 -1.23 6.11 8.05
C PHE A 118 -0.46 6.19 6.73
N ILE A 119 -0.92 5.49 5.69
CA ILE A 119 -0.27 5.51 4.37
C ILE A 119 -0.19 6.94 3.79
N LEU A 120 -1.26 7.71 3.91
CA LEU A 120 -1.27 9.12 3.49
C LEU A 120 -0.27 9.98 4.26
N ALA A 121 -0.05 9.68 5.55
CA ALA A 121 0.97 10.37 6.33
C ALA A 121 2.39 10.00 5.88
N VAL A 122 2.64 8.72 5.60
CA VAL A 122 3.91 8.27 5.04
C VAL A 122 4.17 8.96 3.70
N ILE A 123 3.20 8.98 2.78
CA ILE A 123 3.31 9.69 1.50
C ILE A 123 3.62 11.18 1.72
N LYS A 124 2.95 11.83 2.66
CA LYS A 124 3.19 13.25 2.98
C LYS A 124 4.63 13.53 3.40
N HIS A 125 5.23 12.66 4.19
CA HIS A 125 6.58 12.88 4.74
C HIS A 125 7.69 12.44 3.79
N PHE A 126 7.45 11.42 2.97
CA PHE A 126 8.44 10.85 2.05
C PHE A 126 8.18 11.22 0.57
N GLY A 127 7.01 11.77 0.26
CA GLY A 127 6.52 11.93 -1.10
C GLY A 127 7.33 12.86 -2.00
N ASN A 128 8.16 13.74 -1.42
CA ASN A 128 9.05 14.63 -2.19
C ASN A 128 10.37 13.94 -2.58
N ASP A 129 10.64 12.73 -2.06
CA ASP A 129 11.87 12.01 -2.32
C ASP A 129 11.74 11.10 -3.54
N ASN A 130 12.81 10.93 -4.30
CA ASN A 130 13.03 9.86 -5.28
C ASN A 130 11.84 9.55 -6.22
N GLY A 131 11.01 10.52 -6.56
CA GLY A 131 9.90 10.34 -7.50
C GLY A 131 8.59 9.86 -6.88
N TYR A 132 8.46 9.80 -5.55
CA TYR A 132 7.19 9.49 -4.88
C TYR A 132 6.11 10.57 -5.04
N ASN A 133 6.43 11.73 -5.55
CA ASN A 133 5.45 12.75 -5.94
C ASN A 133 4.36 12.20 -6.89
N LYS A 134 4.67 11.17 -7.70
CA LYS A 134 3.69 10.47 -8.52
C LYS A 134 2.57 9.83 -7.70
N VAL A 135 2.86 9.37 -6.49
CA VAL A 135 1.87 8.71 -5.63
C VAL A 135 0.76 9.69 -5.26
N GLN A 136 1.14 10.92 -4.85
CA GLN A 136 0.16 11.97 -4.55
C GLN A 136 -0.63 12.36 -5.79
N ASP A 137 0.05 12.56 -6.94
CA ASP A 137 -0.62 12.86 -8.22
C ASP A 137 -1.69 11.79 -8.57
N HIS A 138 -1.37 10.50 -8.32
CA HIS A 138 -2.31 9.40 -8.59
C HIS A 138 -3.51 9.40 -7.64
N ILE A 139 -3.32 9.76 -6.37
CA ILE A 139 -4.41 9.91 -5.41
C ILE A 139 -5.33 11.05 -5.84
N ASP A 140 -4.77 12.22 -6.13
CA ASP A 140 -5.50 13.43 -6.45
C ASP A 140 -6.32 13.29 -7.74
N ASN A 141 -5.87 12.44 -8.66
CA ASN A 141 -6.56 12.15 -9.91
C ASN A 141 -7.49 10.91 -9.84
N GLY A 142 -7.61 10.25 -8.68
CA GLY A 142 -8.41 9.04 -8.53
C GLY A 142 -7.85 7.81 -9.25
N TRP A 143 -6.56 7.83 -9.59
CA TRP A 143 -5.87 6.69 -10.22
C TRP A 143 -5.28 5.72 -9.20
N LEU A 144 -5.22 6.13 -7.94
CA LEU A 144 -4.92 5.30 -6.80
C LEU A 144 -6.04 5.45 -5.78
N VAL A 145 -6.55 4.31 -5.30
CA VAL A 145 -7.68 4.26 -4.37
C VAL A 145 -7.36 3.35 -3.18
N PHE A 146 -7.96 3.68 -2.04
CA PHE A 146 -7.88 2.86 -0.84
C PHE A 146 -9.14 2.01 -0.73
N GLU A 147 -8.97 0.71 -0.66
CA GLU A 147 -10.04 -0.27 -0.55
C GLU A 147 -10.15 -0.81 0.88
N ASN A 148 -11.37 -1.01 1.35
CA ASN A 148 -11.65 -1.52 2.68
C ASN A 148 -12.02 -2.99 2.63
N ALA A 149 -11.16 -3.86 3.13
CA ALA A 149 -11.49 -5.29 3.23
C ALA A 149 -12.47 -5.60 4.37
N GLY A 150 -12.64 -4.71 5.35
CA GLY A 150 -13.51 -4.93 6.50
C GLY A 150 -12.91 -5.85 7.56
N GLY A 151 -11.59 -5.83 7.71
CA GLY A 151 -10.80 -6.60 8.64
C GLY A 151 -9.93 -7.66 7.98
N CYS A 152 -8.83 -8.02 8.65
CA CYS A 152 -7.81 -8.92 8.11
C CYS A 152 -8.40 -10.25 7.61
N ALA A 153 -9.26 -10.90 8.41
CA ALA A 153 -9.86 -12.18 8.06
C ALA A 153 -10.76 -12.14 6.81
N ASN A 154 -11.23 -10.95 6.41
CA ASN A 154 -12.11 -10.78 5.25
C ASN A 154 -11.34 -10.47 3.95
N ILE A 155 -10.04 -10.23 4.00
CA ILE A 155 -9.22 -9.94 2.81
C ILE A 155 -9.39 -10.98 1.70
N PRO A 156 -9.40 -12.31 1.97
CA PRO A 156 -9.59 -13.31 0.92
C PRO A 156 -10.95 -13.18 0.22
N ASN A 157 -12.02 -12.96 0.97
CA ASN A 157 -13.38 -12.80 0.40
C ASN A 157 -13.45 -11.50 -0.43
N PHE A 158 -12.85 -10.42 0.06
CA PHE A 158 -12.75 -9.18 -0.68
C PHE A 158 -12.01 -9.39 -2.02
N MET A 159 -10.86 -10.05 -1.98
CA MET A 159 -10.05 -10.33 -3.16
C MET A 159 -10.75 -11.27 -4.15
N GLU A 160 -11.44 -12.30 -3.67
CA GLU A 160 -12.27 -13.14 -4.52
C GLU A 160 -13.34 -12.33 -5.25
N GLY A 161 -14.08 -11.48 -4.53
CA GLY A 161 -15.08 -10.60 -5.10
C GLY A 161 -14.47 -9.62 -6.13
N PHE A 162 -13.34 -9.02 -5.79
CA PHE A 162 -12.62 -8.08 -6.65
C PHE A 162 -12.14 -8.74 -7.95
N LEU A 163 -11.59 -9.94 -7.86
CA LEU A 163 -10.99 -10.66 -9.00
C LEU A 163 -12.04 -11.38 -9.86
N ARG A 164 -13.23 -11.63 -9.35
CA ARG A 164 -14.30 -12.37 -10.06
C ARG A 164 -14.60 -11.78 -11.44
N LYS A 165 -14.56 -10.46 -11.59
CA LYS A 165 -14.78 -9.76 -12.86
C LYS A 165 -13.78 -10.13 -13.96
N PHE A 166 -12.61 -10.65 -13.62
CA PHE A 166 -11.55 -11.04 -14.55
C PHE A 166 -11.57 -12.53 -14.95
N LYS A 167 -12.41 -13.34 -14.30
CA LYS A 167 -12.39 -14.81 -14.43
C LYS A 167 -12.48 -15.29 -15.88
N ILE A 168 -13.37 -14.70 -16.67
CA ILE A 168 -13.55 -15.08 -18.10
C ILE A 168 -12.32 -14.66 -18.90
N LEU A 169 -11.81 -13.46 -18.67
CA LEU A 169 -10.65 -12.92 -19.39
C LEU A 169 -9.38 -13.72 -19.06
N ALA A 170 -9.19 -14.06 -17.81
CA ALA A 170 -8.08 -14.88 -17.32
C ALA A 170 -8.10 -16.28 -17.96
N ALA A 171 -9.26 -16.95 -17.97
CA ALA A 171 -9.42 -18.27 -18.59
C ALA A 171 -9.14 -18.21 -20.12
N LYS A 172 -9.68 -17.21 -20.83
CA LYS A 172 -9.45 -17.00 -22.25
C LYS A 172 -7.97 -16.84 -22.60
N ASN A 173 -7.21 -16.15 -21.74
CA ASN A 173 -5.81 -15.84 -21.97
C ASN A 173 -4.85 -16.78 -21.26
N SER A 174 -5.34 -17.79 -20.52
CA SER A 174 -4.54 -18.72 -19.70
C SER A 174 -3.64 -17.98 -18.72
N ARG A 175 -4.21 -16.96 -18.03
CA ARG A 175 -3.53 -16.17 -17.04
C ARG A 175 -4.02 -16.48 -15.63
N ASN A 176 -3.16 -16.19 -14.67
CA ASN A 176 -3.55 -16.11 -13.27
C ASN A 176 -4.48 -14.89 -13.05
N LEU A 177 -5.47 -15.03 -12.19
CA LEU A 177 -6.37 -13.92 -11.81
C LEU A 177 -5.61 -12.73 -11.22
N PHE A 178 -4.57 -13.00 -10.43
CA PHE A 178 -3.74 -11.95 -9.83
C PHE A 178 -2.92 -11.15 -10.84
N ASP A 179 -2.69 -11.66 -12.06
CA ASP A 179 -2.06 -10.87 -13.12
C ASP A 179 -2.91 -9.65 -13.52
N TYR A 180 -4.21 -9.67 -13.17
CA TYR A 180 -5.11 -8.54 -13.35
C TYR A 180 -5.29 -7.70 -12.08
N PHE A 181 -4.70 -8.10 -10.96
CA PHE A 181 -4.70 -7.28 -9.76
C PHE A 181 -3.65 -6.19 -9.87
N ARG A 182 -4.10 -4.96 -9.97
CA ARG A 182 -3.25 -3.79 -9.98
C ARG A 182 -3.32 -3.13 -8.61
N GLY A 183 -2.55 -3.64 -7.67
CA GLY A 183 -2.62 -3.14 -6.29
C GLY A 183 -1.69 -3.87 -5.34
N ILE A 184 -1.79 -3.46 -4.07
CA ILE A 184 -1.08 -4.04 -2.95
C ILE A 184 -2.04 -4.19 -1.76
N MET A 185 -1.93 -5.30 -1.04
CA MET A 185 -2.55 -5.50 0.26
C MET A 185 -1.52 -5.16 1.34
N ILE A 186 -1.88 -4.30 2.29
CA ILE A 186 -1.02 -3.96 3.44
C ILE A 186 -1.74 -4.39 4.71
N ILE A 187 -1.09 -5.22 5.50
CA ILE A 187 -1.68 -5.96 6.62
C ILE A 187 -0.80 -5.78 7.86
N ASP A 188 -1.40 -5.55 9.02
CA ASP A 188 -0.71 -5.62 10.30
C ASP A 188 -0.10 -7.01 10.52
N SER A 189 1.05 -7.12 11.17
CA SER A 189 1.63 -8.44 11.45
C SER A 189 0.98 -9.14 12.64
N ASP A 190 0.42 -8.37 13.55
CA ASP A 190 -0.07 -8.82 14.86
C ASP A 190 0.97 -9.57 15.70
N LYS A 191 2.25 -9.48 15.35
CA LYS A 191 3.34 -10.11 16.11
C LYS A 191 3.40 -9.56 17.52
N GLU A 192 3.84 -10.38 18.44
CA GLU A 192 4.00 -10.06 19.84
C GLU A 192 5.48 -9.95 20.25
N TYR A 193 6.40 -10.45 19.41
CA TYR A 193 7.85 -10.34 19.50
C TYR A 193 8.51 -10.55 18.15
N GLN A 194 9.76 -10.15 18.01
CA GLN A 194 10.44 -10.00 16.71
C GLN A 194 10.46 -11.27 15.85
N ASN A 195 10.83 -12.40 16.43
CA ASN A 195 11.00 -13.65 15.71
C ASN A 195 9.75 -14.54 15.75
N GLN A 196 8.60 -13.99 16.13
CA GLN A 196 7.36 -14.77 16.14
C GLN A 196 7.01 -15.25 14.74
N PRO A 197 6.74 -16.55 14.57
CA PRO A 197 6.20 -17.06 13.32
C PRO A 197 4.90 -16.34 12.95
N ILE A 198 4.59 -16.32 11.65
CA ILE A 198 3.32 -15.78 11.17
C ILE A 198 2.17 -16.46 11.91
N LYS A 199 1.27 -15.65 12.45
CA LYS A 199 0.11 -16.16 13.20
C LYS A 199 -0.74 -17.09 12.35
N PRO A 200 -1.37 -18.14 12.94
CA PRO A 200 -2.24 -19.07 12.21
C PRO A 200 -3.34 -18.37 11.41
N ALA A 201 -3.89 -17.26 11.94
CA ALA A 201 -4.89 -16.46 11.24
C ALA A 201 -4.34 -15.88 9.93
N HIS A 202 -3.15 -15.29 9.93
CA HIS A 202 -2.48 -14.77 8.75
C HIS A 202 -2.12 -15.88 7.76
N LYS A 203 -1.62 -17.02 8.28
CA LYS A 203 -1.37 -18.18 7.44
C LYS A 203 -2.64 -18.62 6.71
N THR A 204 -3.77 -18.71 7.41
CA THR A 204 -5.07 -19.05 6.80
C THR A 204 -5.47 -18.06 5.69
N ILE A 205 -5.18 -16.77 5.88
CA ILE A 205 -5.44 -15.75 4.85
C ILE A 205 -4.56 -15.99 3.63
N LEU A 206 -3.26 -16.21 3.84
CA LEU A 206 -2.30 -16.48 2.76
C LEU A 206 -2.65 -17.76 2.02
N ASP A 207 -3.01 -18.83 2.73
CA ASP A 207 -3.43 -20.10 2.13
C ASP A 207 -4.71 -19.93 1.27
N LYS A 208 -5.68 -19.15 1.73
CA LYS A 208 -6.88 -18.82 0.95
C LYS A 208 -6.58 -17.97 -0.27
N LEU A 209 -5.72 -16.95 -0.13
CA LEU A 209 -5.25 -16.15 -1.27
C LEU A 209 -4.50 -17.03 -2.28
N HIS A 210 -3.64 -17.91 -1.79
CA HIS A 210 -2.95 -18.89 -2.61
C HIS A 210 -3.93 -19.84 -3.31
N GLY A 211 -4.97 -20.32 -2.64
CA GLY A 211 -6.03 -21.12 -3.23
C GLY A 211 -6.75 -20.42 -4.38
N LEU A 212 -7.01 -19.10 -4.26
CA LEU A 212 -7.56 -18.29 -5.35
C LEU A 212 -6.63 -18.23 -6.57
N LEU A 213 -5.33 -18.36 -6.36
CA LEU A 213 -4.32 -18.39 -7.43
C LEU A 213 -4.27 -19.76 -8.14
N ILE A 214 -4.34 -20.84 -7.36
CA ILE A 214 -4.23 -22.22 -7.87
C ILE A 214 -5.44 -22.62 -8.74
N ASP A 215 -6.63 -22.15 -8.41
CA ASP A 215 -7.88 -22.51 -9.12
C ASP A 215 -7.85 -22.20 -10.63
N ILE A 216 -6.84 -21.52 -11.10
CA ILE A 216 -6.74 -21.04 -12.49
C ILE A 216 -5.41 -21.34 -13.19
N SER A 217 -4.27 -21.47 -12.50
CA SER A 217 -2.96 -21.55 -13.17
C SER A 217 -1.94 -22.56 -12.69
N GLY A 218 -2.21 -23.26 -11.59
CA GLY A 218 -1.41 -24.43 -11.20
C GLY A 218 0.00 -24.20 -10.66
N VAL A 219 0.53 -22.98 -10.54
CA VAL A 219 1.89 -22.80 -9.96
C VAL A 219 2.09 -21.40 -9.36
N LEU A 220 1.92 -21.27 -8.05
CA LEU A 220 2.65 -20.30 -7.23
C LEU A 220 2.95 -20.95 -5.88
N ASP A 221 4.17 -20.83 -5.41
CA ASP A 221 4.56 -21.33 -4.11
C ASP A 221 4.00 -20.40 -3.01
N ALA A 222 3.39 -20.96 -1.97
CA ALA A 222 2.91 -20.18 -0.82
C ALA A 222 4.04 -19.37 -0.15
N SER A 223 5.29 -19.81 -0.29
CA SER A 223 6.48 -19.09 0.17
C SER A 223 6.64 -17.74 -0.51
N ASP A 224 6.22 -17.58 -1.77
CA ASP A 224 6.34 -16.31 -2.50
C ASP A 224 5.43 -15.20 -1.94
N LEU A 225 4.29 -15.57 -1.36
CA LEU A 225 3.41 -14.63 -0.65
C LEU A 225 4.02 -14.20 0.70
N LEU A 226 4.83 -15.05 1.31
CA LEU A 226 5.42 -14.85 2.64
C LEU A 226 6.70 -14.00 2.63
N THR A 227 7.40 -13.93 1.50
CA THR A 227 8.76 -13.36 1.45
C THR A 227 8.82 -11.84 1.34
N ASN A 228 7.71 -11.12 1.44
CA ASN A 228 7.66 -9.67 1.14
C ASN A 228 8.24 -9.27 -0.24
N GLN A 229 8.70 -10.23 -1.01
CA GLN A 229 9.13 -10.04 -2.41
C GLN A 229 7.92 -9.94 -3.35
N ASN A 230 6.76 -10.45 -2.91
CA ASN A 230 5.54 -10.29 -3.67
C ASN A 230 5.13 -8.82 -3.69
N ARG A 231 4.99 -8.28 -4.89
CA ARG A 231 4.59 -6.88 -5.10
C ARG A 231 3.16 -6.59 -4.66
N SER A 232 2.34 -7.61 -4.52
CA SER A 232 0.90 -7.48 -4.25
C SER A 232 0.53 -7.60 -2.78
N ILE A 233 1.47 -7.93 -1.89
CA ILE A 233 1.23 -8.02 -0.44
C ILE A 233 2.41 -7.46 0.35
N HIS A 234 2.09 -6.83 1.48
CA HIS A 234 3.05 -6.39 2.47
C HIS A 234 2.48 -6.62 3.86
N ILE A 235 3.15 -7.45 4.65
CA ILE A 235 2.85 -7.64 6.06
C ILE A 235 3.84 -6.79 6.84
N LEU A 236 3.34 -5.90 7.70
CA LEU A 236 4.19 -5.01 8.48
C LEU A 236 5.17 -5.80 9.36
N GLU A 237 6.38 -5.29 9.53
CA GLU A 237 7.40 -5.91 10.36
C GLU A 237 7.12 -5.67 11.84
N LYS A 238 6.65 -4.48 12.20
CA LYS A 238 6.15 -4.17 13.54
C LYS A 238 4.73 -4.72 13.72
N ARG A 239 4.27 -4.78 14.96
CA ARG A 239 2.97 -5.40 15.30
C ARG A 239 1.81 -4.83 14.50
N MET A 240 1.71 -3.50 14.45
CA MET A 240 0.62 -2.78 13.80
C MET A 240 1.08 -1.37 13.37
N MET A 241 0.28 -0.69 12.58
CA MET A 241 0.61 0.66 12.08
C MET A 241 0.87 1.66 13.21
N GLU A 242 0.20 1.53 14.35
CA GLU A 242 0.40 2.35 15.54
C GLU A 242 1.84 2.29 16.08
N ASN A 243 2.54 1.19 15.87
CA ASN A 243 3.91 1.03 16.35
C ASN A 243 4.95 1.84 15.57
N TYR A 244 4.55 2.47 14.46
CA TYR A 244 5.40 3.42 13.72
C TYR A 244 5.25 4.87 14.19
N LEU A 245 4.37 5.16 15.18
CA LEU A 245 4.27 6.48 15.75
C LEU A 245 5.55 6.86 16.48
N PRO A 246 6.17 8.00 16.16
CA PRO A 246 7.35 8.50 16.85
C PRO A 246 7.05 8.87 18.30
N LYS A 247 8.05 8.75 19.18
CA LYS A 247 7.94 9.13 20.61
C LYS A 247 7.51 10.59 20.81
N GLU A 248 7.86 11.46 19.89
CA GLU A 248 7.48 12.89 19.89
C GLU A 248 5.97 13.09 19.89
N VAL A 249 5.21 12.19 19.27
CA VAL A 249 3.74 12.21 19.30
C VAL A 249 3.25 12.03 20.76
N PHE A 250 3.77 11.04 21.45
CA PHE A 250 3.39 10.76 22.84
C PHE A 250 3.86 11.85 23.80
N GLN A 251 5.03 12.44 23.56
CA GLN A 251 5.52 13.60 24.30
C GLN A 251 4.59 14.82 24.13
N GLU A 252 4.09 15.06 22.91
CA GLU A 252 3.14 16.14 22.68
C GLU A 252 1.78 15.87 23.33
N ILE A 253 1.34 14.62 23.35
CA ILE A 253 0.12 14.22 24.07
C ILE A 253 0.23 14.58 25.56
N ILE A 254 1.35 14.31 26.21
CA ILE A 254 1.57 14.65 27.63
C ILE A 254 1.48 16.16 27.90
N ARG A 255 1.88 17.00 26.93
CA ARG A 255 1.82 18.47 27.09
C ARG A 255 0.41 19.02 27.18
N GLN A 256 -0.59 18.26 26.75
CA GLN A 256 -1.98 18.71 26.81
C GLN A 256 -2.50 18.74 28.25
N ASN A 257 -3.19 19.81 28.62
CA ASN A 257 -3.69 20.01 29.99
C ASN A 257 -4.61 18.88 30.47
N SER A 258 -5.42 18.33 29.57
CA SER A 258 -6.34 17.22 29.87
C SER A 258 -5.59 15.92 30.26
N VAL A 259 -4.40 15.73 29.75
CA VAL A 259 -3.54 14.58 30.07
C VAL A 259 -2.81 14.83 31.39
N ARG A 260 -2.30 16.03 31.62
CA ARG A 260 -1.61 16.39 32.85
C ARG A 260 -2.48 16.22 34.10
N SER A 261 -3.78 16.44 33.98
CA SER A 261 -4.75 16.26 35.06
C SER A 261 -5.21 14.80 35.27
N ASN A 262 -4.84 13.89 34.36
CA ASN A 262 -5.17 12.46 34.42
C ASN A 262 -3.92 11.66 34.77
N SER A 263 -3.78 11.29 36.07
CA SER A 263 -2.59 10.58 36.58
C SER A 263 -2.35 9.25 35.88
N ASP A 264 -3.39 8.46 35.64
CA ASP A 264 -3.25 7.12 35.05
C ASP A 264 -2.76 7.19 33.60
N LEU A 265 -3.28 8.15 32.82
CA LEU A 265 -2.85 8.36 31.44
C LEU A 265 -1.41 8.87 31.39
N LYS A 266 -1.09 9.82 32.27
CA LYS A 266 0.27 10.36 32.37
C LYS A 266 1.26 9.26 32.78
N ASP A 267 0.93 8.45 33.75
CA ASP A 267 1.77 7.33 34.18
C ASP A 267 2.01 6.33 33.06
N TRP A 268 0.95 5.98 32.32
CA TRP A 268 1.08 5.08 31.16
C TRP A 268 2.04 5.65 30.11
N LEU A 269 1.88 6.92 29.76
CA LEU A 269 2.71 7.61 28.78
C LEU A 269 4.16 7.75 29.27
N ASP A 270 4.36 8.09 30.52
CA ASP A 270 5.70 8.18 31.12
C ASP A 270 6.41 6.83 31.07
N ILE A 271 5.72 5.73 31.40
CA ILE A 271 6.28 4.38 31.28
C ILE A 271 6.61 4.04 29.82
N TYR A 272 5.67 4.27 28.89
CA TYR A 272 5.87 3.99 27.48
C TYR A 272 7.07 4.74 26.89
N LEU A 273 7.21 6.02 27.21
CA LEU A 273 8.32 6.85 26.72
C LEU A 273 9.68 6.44 27.29
N ASN A 274 9.68 5.82 28.45
CA ASN A 274 10.88 5.31 29.13
C ASN A 274 11.20 3.85 28.75
N LEU A 275 10.45 3.20 27.86
CA LEU A 275 10.84 1.90 27.33
C LEU A 275 12.18 2.03 26.58
N ILE A 276 13.15 1.22 26.98
CA ILE A 276 14.53 1.27 26.49
C ILE A 276 14.70 0.38 25.25
N ALA A 277 14.07 -0.80 25.27
CA ALA A 277 14.18 -1.75 24.17
C ALA A 277 13.26 -1.36 23.03
N GLU A 278 13.82 -1.14 21.85
CA GLU A 278 13.03 -0.86 20.62
C GLU A 278 12.03 -1.98 20.35
N GLU A 279 12.38 -3.23 20.62
CA GLU A 279 11.49 -4.37 20.46
C GLU A 279 10.21 -4.23 21.30
N GLN A 280 10.29 -3.65 22.50
CA GLN A 280 9.09 -3.37 23.32
C GLN A 280 8.17 -2.37 22.61
N LEU A 281 8.73 -1.33 22.01
CA LEU A 281 7.96 -0.35 21.24
C LEU A 281 7.38 -0.93 19.95
N ASP A 282 8.08 -1.88 19.33
CA ASP A 282 7.68 -2.49 18.06
C ASP A 282 6.52 -3.48 18.22
N PHE A 283 6.43 -4.14 19.38
CA PHE A 283 5.47 -5.23 19.59
C PHE A 283 4.44 -4.98 20.70
N ILE A 284 4.45 -3.84 21.35
CA ILE A 284 3.38 -3.46 22.29
C ILE A 284 2.04 -3.31 21.55
N ASN A 285 0.99 -3.88 22.11
CA ASN A 285 -0.37 -3.55 21.67
C ASN A 285 -0.77 -2.22 22.34
N ILE A 286 -0.49 -1.11 21.68
CA ILE A 286 -0.73 0.22 22.24
C ILE A 286 -2.20 0.40 22.64
N PRO A 287 -3.21 0.08 21.80
CA PRO A 287 -4.61 0.27 22.17
C PRO A 287 -5.07 -0.61 23.33
N ASP A 288 -4.70 -1.88 23.31
CA ASP A 288 -5.31 -2.90 24.18
C ASP A 288 -4.41 -3.40 25.31
N GLY A 289 -3.11 -3.12 25.25
CA GLY A 289 -2.13 -3.70 26.15
C GLY A 289 -1.99 -5.21 25.95
N ASN A 290 -2.40 -6.01 26.94
CA ASN A 290 -2.31 -7.47 26.89
C ASN A 290 -0.93 -7.97 26.45
N LEU A 291 0.11 -7.56 27.19
CA LEU A 291 1.52 -7.75 26.82
C LEU A 291 1.93 -9.23 26.68
N TYR A 292 1.30 -10.11 27.44
CA TYR A 292 1.54 -11.55 27.34
C TYR A 292 0.61 -12.28 26.35
N GLY A 293 -0.25 -11.55 25.62
CA GLY A 293 -1.18 -12.17 24.69
C GLY A 293 -2.21 -13.06 25.38
N ASN A 294 -2.82 -13.96 24.61
CA ASN A 294 -3.79 -14.93 25.10
C ASN A 294 -3.21 -16.36 25.09
N HIS A 295 -1.96 -16.51 25.51
CA HIS A 295 -1.28 -17.80 25.54
C HIS A 295 -1.68 -18.61 26.77
N SER A 296 -1.94 -19.92 26.62
CA SER A 296 -2.12 -20.85 27.74
C SER A 296 -0.84 -21.01 28.56
N THR A 297 0.31 -20.89 27.87
CA THR A 297 1.64 -20.82 28.50
C THR A 297 2.37 -19.64 27.84
N VAL A 298 2.83 -18.70 28.64
CA VAL A 298 3.53 -17.51 28.14
C VAL A 298 4.85 -17.93 27.49
N PRO A 299 5.12 -17.58 26.23
CA PRO A 299 6.39 -17.84 25.58
C PRO A 299 7.57 -17.19 26.32
N THR A 300 8.73 -17.85 26.28
CA THR A 300 9.96 -17.34 26.91
C THR A 300 10.35 -15.98 26.37
N GLU A 301 10.13 -15.74 25.10
CA GLU A 301 10.40 -14.47 24.41
C GLU A 301 9.59 -13.33 25.02
N LEU A 302 8.30 -13.54 25.30
CA LEU A 302 7.46 -12.54 25.95
C LEU A 302 7.86 -12.32 27.41
N ASN A 303 8.25 -13.37 28.13
CA ASN A 303 8.78 -13.22 29.49
C ASN A 303 10.09 -12.41 29.47
N THR A 304 10.96 -12.64 28.50
CA THR A 304 12.21 -11.87 28.34
C THR A 304 11.90 -10.42 27.98
N LEU A 305 10.95 -10.18 27.08
CA LEU A 305 10.60 -8.85 26.60
C LEU A 305 9.96 -7.98 27.69
N TRP A 306 9.07 -8.56 28.50
CA TRP A 306 8.23 -7.81 29.43
C TRP A 306 8.55 -8.06 30.91
N GLY A 307 9.31 -9.09 31.24
CA GLY A 307 9.53 -9.51 32.65
C GLY A 307 10.31 -8.52 33.49
N ASN A 308 11.07 -7.61 32.88
CA ASN A 308 11.87 -6.61 33.57
C ASN A 308 11.10 -5.33 33.94
N LEU A 309 9.83 -5.21 33.57
CA LEU A 309 9.01 -4.02 33.82
C LEU A 309 8.59 -3.86 35.31
N GLY A 310 8.63 -4.93 36.11
CA GLY A 310 8.23 -4.87 37.50
C GLY A 310 6.82 -4.31 37.70
N GLY A 311 6.68 -3.31 38.59
CA GLY A 311 5.39 -2.65 38.85
C GLY A 311 4.79 -1.90 37.67
N ASN A 312 5.59 -1.57 36.65
CA ASN A 312 5.12 -0.88 35.46
C ASN A 312 4.35 -1.81 34.52
N PHE A 313 4.54 -3.13 34.61
CA PHE A 313 3.86 -4.11 33.78
C PHE A 313 2.34 -3.97 33.82
N ALA A 314 1.75 -3.88 35.03
CA ALA A 314 0.31 -3.79 35.22
C ALA A 314 -0.30 -2.56 34.52
N LYS A 315 0.41 -1.44 34.51
CA LYS A 315 -0.02 -0.20 33.86
C LYS A 315 0.02 -0.34 32.34
N LEU A 316 1.15 -0.76 31.75
CA LEU A 316 1.26 -0.95 30.30
C LEU A 316 0.30 -2.03 29.79
N ASN A 317 0.08 -3.09 30.58
CA ASN A 317 -0.81 -4.18 30.21
C ASN A 317 -2.27 -3.79 30.08
N GLN A 318 -2.67 -2.62 30.59
CA GLN A 318 -4.03 -2.08 30.39
C GLN A 318 -4.25 -1.49 28.99
N GLY A 319 -3.17 -1.11 28.32
CA GLY A 319 -3.22 -0.43 27.02
C GLY A 319 -3.77 1.00 27.10
N PHE A 320 -3.85 1.62 25.96
CA PHE A 320 -4.27 3.01 25.78
C PHE A 320 -5.76 3.16 25.43
N LYS A 321 -6.52 2.09 25.43
CA LYS A 321 -7.91 2.01 24.97
C LYS A 321 -8.92 2.88 25.71
N PHE A 322 -8.60 3.19 26.96
CA PHE A 322 -9.53 3.95 27.81
C PHE A 322 -9.51 5.47 27.56
N TYR A 323 -8.61 5.93 26.70
CA TYR A 323 -8.34 7.34 26.50
C TYR A 323 -8.60 7.75 25.06
N GLY A 324 -9.85 8.11 24.76
CA GLY A 324 -10.21 8.74 23.49
C GLY A 324 -9.87 10.24 23.49
N PHE A 325 -9.52 10.78 22.32
CA PHE A 325 -9.28 12.22 22.13
C PHE A 325 -10.41 12.85 21.34
N LYS A 326 -10.87 14.02 21.75
CA LYS A 326 -11.72 14.87 20.89
C LYS A 326 -10.85 15.53 19.82
N THR A 327 -11.44 15.83 18.68
CA THR A 327 -10.80 16.56 17.57
C THR A 327 -10.16 17.88 18.00
N ASN A 328 -10.60 18.45 19.12
CA ASN A 328 -10.04 19.65 19.73
C ASN A 328 -8.98 19.38 20.81
N GLY A 329 -8.43 18.15 20.90
CA GLY A 329 -7.39 17.79 21.86
C GLY A 329 -7.87 17.53 23.30
N ARG A 330 -9.18 17.51 23.55
CA ARG A 330 -9.72 17.15 24.87
C ARG A 330 -9.96 15.64 24.95
N LEU A 331 -9.70 15.05 26.11
CA LEU A 331 -10.03 13.64 26.37
C LEU A 331 -11.54 13.44 26.23
N LYS A 332 -11.91 12.37 25.50
CA LYS A 332 -13.28 11.87 25.45
C LYS A 332 -13.49 10.86 26.57
N SER A 333 -14.72 10.72 27.03
CA SER A 333 -15.12 9.55 27.80
C SER A 333 -14.96 8.30 26.90
N SER A 334 -14.73 7.14 27.51
CA SER A 334 -14.49 5.85 26.83
C SER A 334 -15.54 5.44 25.78
N LYS A 335 -16.70 6.13 25.73
CA LYS A 335 -17.80 5.87 24.79
C LYS A 335 -17.72 6.64 23.46
N GLU A 336 -16.83 7.64 23.34
CA GLU A 336 -16.92 8.61 22.24
C GLU A 336 -15.79 8.50 21.17
N GLY A 337 -14.90 7.53 21.25
CA GLY A 337 -13.85 7.31 20.28
C GLY A 337 -12.65 6.59 20.91
N SER A 338 -12.05 5.69 20.18
CA SER A 338 -10.85 4.97 20.61
C SER A 338 -9.59 5.73 20.18
N PHE A 339 -8.49 5.55 20.89
CA PHE A 339 -7.16 5.99 20.47
C PHE A 339 -6.88 5.56 19.02
N LYS A 340 -7.24 4.32 18.68
CA LYS A 340 -7.06 3.75 17.35
C LYS A 340 -7.72 4.59 16.23
N SER A 341 -8.83 5.27 16.49
CA SER A 341 -9.51 6.11 15.49
C SER A 341 -8.91 7.52 15.34
N GLU A 342 -8.24 8.02 16.36
CA GLU A 342 -7.64 9.37 16.37
C GLU A 342 -6.15 9.36 16.00
N MET A 343 -5.48 8.27 16.29
CA MET A 343 -4.05 8.11 16.14
C MET A 343 -3.54 8.35 14.70
N PRO A 344 -4.24 7.91 13.64
CA PRO A 344 -3.78 8.18 12.29
C PRO A 344 -3.62 9.66 11.97
N ASN A 345 -4.38 10.52 12.64
CA ASN A 345 -4.26 11.98 12.48
C ASN A 345 -2.97 12.54 13.11
N TRP A 346 -2.37 11.82 14.06
CA TRP A 346 -1.15 12.25 14.72
C TRP A 346 0.08 12.13 13.80
N PHE A 347 0.11 11.17 12.90
CA PHE A 347 1.15 11.07 11.88
C PHE A 347 1.23 12.32 10.98
N LYS A 348 0.10 13.01 10.79
CA LYS A 348 0.00 14.20 9.90
C LYS A 348 0.32 15.50 10.61
N LYS A 349 0.57 15.51 11.94
CA LYS A 349 0.85 16.73 12.70
C LYS A 349 2.18 17.36 12.26
N ALA A 350 2.23 18.68 12.28
CA ALA A 350 3.37 19.45 11.78
C ALA A 350 4.69 19.16 12.53
N PHE A 351 4.62 18.72 13.78
CA PHE A 351 5.80 18.36 14.58
C PHE A 351 6.33 16.95 14.29
N VAL A 352 5.60 16.11 13.57
CA VAL A 352 6.11 14.84 13.08
C VAL A 352 6.90 15.12 11.80
N THR A 353 8.16 14.77 11.82
CA THR A 353 9.07 14.97 10.69
C THR A 353 9.39 13.63 10.03
N LYS A 354 9.91 13.69 8.80
CA LYS A 354 10.46 12.52 8.12
C LYS A 354 11.51 11.82 8.98
N GLN A 355 12.45 12.59 9.56
CA GLN A 355 13.51 12.06 10.43
C GLN A 355 12.95 11.30 11.64
N ASN A 356 11.88 11.80 12.29
CA ASN A 356 11.25 11.09 13.40
C ASN A 356 10.68 9.74 12.94
N LEU A 357 10.05 9.70 11.77
CA LEU A 357 9.51 8.46 11.19
C LEU A 357 10.61 7.48 10.81
N GLU A 358 11.67 7.94 10.15
CA GLU A 358 12.84 7.11 9.80
C GLU A 358 13.52 6.52 11.05
N THR A 359 13.69 7.34 12.08
CA THR A 359 14.26 6.89 13.36
C THR A 359 13.37 5.83 14.02
N ARG A 360 12.04 6.05 13.99
CA ARG A 360 11.08 5.10 14.58
C ARG A 360 10.93 3.84 13.75
N ASP A 361 11.01 3.93 12.43
CA ASP A 361 11.01 2.80 11.51
C ASP A 361 12.24 1.91 11.74
N GLY A 362 13.40 2.50 11.74
CA GLY A 362 14.69 1.88 12.08
C GLY A 362 15.32 1.07 10.94
N ASN A 363 14.55 0.50 10.03
CA ASN A 363 15.04 -0.40 8.98
C ASN A 363 14.59 -0.03 7.56
N GLY A 364 13.89 1.11 7.38
CA GLY A 364 13.45 1.62 6.07
C GLY A 364 12.23 0.90 5.51
N GLU A 365 11.41 0.28 6.34
CA GLU A 365 10.20 -0.42 5.89
C GLU A 365 9.17 0.54 5.27
N LEU A 366 8.99 1.73 5.86
CA LEU A 366 8.07 2.72 5.31
C LEU A 366 8.43 3.13 3.88
N GLN A 367 9.73 3.22 3.61
CA GLN A 367 10.22 3.47 2.25
C GLN A 367 9.96 2.29 1.33
N ARG A 368 10.23 1.05 1.77
CA ARG A 368 9.92 -0.17 0.99
C ARG A 368 8.43 -0.30 0.65
N VAL A 369 7.54 0.11 1.54
CA VAL A 369 6.09 0.17 1.25
C VAL A 369 5.81 1.17 0.12
N LEU A 370 6.40 2.36 0.18
CA LEU A 370 6.25 3.36 -0.89
C LEU A 370 6.86 2.90 -2.21
N ASP A 371 8.02 2.23 -2.18
CA ASP A 371 8.64 1.65 -3.38
C ASP A 371 7.70 0.66 -4.06
N LYS A 372 7.08 -0.25 -3.27
CA LYS A 372 6.08 -1.19 -3.79
C LYS A 372 4.90 -0.46 -4.44
N ILE A 373 4.37 0.57 -3.79
CA ILE A 373 3.28 1.38 -4.35
C ILE A 373 3.74 2.08 -5.63
N ALA A 374 4.90 2.71 -5.62
CA ALA A 374 5.44 3.44 -6.75
C ALA A 374 5.70 2.55 -7.99
N THR A 375 6.06 1.28 -7.79
CA THR A 375 6.23 0.33 -8.91
C THR A 375 4.93 -0.03 -9.61
N LEU A 376 3.78 0.24 -9.00
CA LEU A 376 2.45 0.01 -9.58
C LEU A 376 1.96 1.20 -10.42
N LEU A 377 2.62 2.36 -10.28
CA LEU A 377 2.26 3.62 -10.92
C LEU A 377 3.11 3.83 -12.18
#